data_b41b5b19448e04e703510eb8a233ba4a
#
_entry.id   b41b5b19448e04e703510eb8a233ba4a
#
_cell.length_a   1.000
_cell.length_b   1.000
_cell.length_c   1.000
_cell.angle_alpha   90.00
_cell.angle_beta   90.00
_cell.angle_gamma   90.00
#
_symmetry.space_group_name_H-M   'P 1'
#
loop_
_entity.id
_entity.type
_entity.pdbx_description
1 polymer ?
#
loop_
_entity_poly.entity_id
_entity_poly.type
_entity_poly.pdbx_seq_one_letter_code
_entity_poly.pdbx_strand_id
1 'polypeptide(L)'
;VLFRSKNDNQRNRLTHTLEVSQIARTISQALGLDCDLTEAIALGHDIGHTPFGHAGEQILHEIMVPGSKVSIKDSPMADGSLLILSPKNKLPPLGFKHNVQSIHVAISVEGNYGDFGLNLTNYTLWGMLHHSSISYKNGRVNTTILEPDYYNQYKKFYSIQTATERDAWSFEAFVVAQADEIAQWHHDLEDALRGNAMSGSDVCSALQDNLKSIISDKDHLILNELKNKNIIDSKYIAVVSRIVVNTLVNRLIECSLHNLERLWKECVDNTSRKNEFF
;
A
#
# COMPACT_ATOMS: atom_id res chain seq x y z
N VAL A 1 12.23 18.38 -2.70
CA VAL A 1 12.72 18.84 -1.38
C VAL A 1 13.02 17.59 -0.58
N LEU A 2 14.28 17.27 -0.41
CA LEU A 2 14.72 16.22 0.49
C LEU A 2 14.48 16.74 1.94
N PHE A 3 13.41 16.29 2.55
CA PHE A 3 13.23 16.45 3.99
C PHE A 3 14.28 15.54 4.66
N ARG A 4 15.47 16.11 4.86
CA ARG A 4 16.51 15.48 5.64
C ARG A 4 16.17 15.75 7.09
N SER A 5 15.48 14.82 7.73
CA SER A 5 15.36 14.83 9.17
C SER A 5 16.75 14.77 9.79
N LYS A 6 17.01 15.60 10.79
CA LYS A 6 18.24 15.52 11.59
C LYS A 6 18.23 14.32 12.56
N ASN A 7 17.09 13.64 12.68
CA ASN A 7 16.92 12.47 13.52
C ASN A 7 16.82 11.23 12.65
N ASP A 8 17.73 10.29 12.83
CA ASP A 8 17.72 8.96 12.19
C ASP A 8 16.46 8.14 12.50
N ASN A 9 15.61 8.62 13.41
CA ASN A 9 14.37 8.00 13.85
C ASN A 9 13.14 8.40 13.02
N GLN A 10 13.26 9.31 12.06
CA GLN A 10 12.14 9.64 11.17
C GLN A 10 12.22 8.78 9.92
N ARG A 11 11.22 7.95 9.75
CA ARG A 11 11.07 7.11 8.56
C ARG A 11 10.88 7.96 7.31
N ASN A 12 11.59 7.58 6.27
CA ASN A 12 11.39 8.12 4.93
C ASN A 12 10.67 7.08 4.06
N ARG A 13 10.20 7.50 2.89
CA ARG A 13 9.49 6.60 1.96
C ARG A 13 10.32 5.39 1.56
N LEU A 14 11.62 5.55 1.38
CA LEU A 14 12.50 4.44 1.01
C LEU A 14 12.52 3.35 2.09
N THR A 15 12.63 3.74 3.37
CA THR A 15 12.62 2.75 4.47
C THR A 15 11.28 2.05 4.58
N HIS A 16 10.17 2.76 4.39
CA HIS A 16 8.84 2.16 4.31
C HIS A 16 8.73 1.16 3.14
N THR A 17 9.11 1.57 1.94
CA THR A 17 9.09 0.69 0.75
C THR A 17 9.91 -0.59 0.95
N LEU A 18 11.10 -0.47 1.54
CA LEU A 18 11.93 -1.65 1.85
C LEU A 18 11.29 -2.57 2.89
N GLU A 19 10.61 -2.02 3.86
CA GLU A 19 9.88 -2.78 4.88
C GLU A 19 8.66 -3.49 4.27
N VAL A 20 7.86 -2.81 3.47
CA VAL A 20 6.77 -3.41 2.70
C VAL A 20 7.29 -4.57 1.85
N SER A 21 8.41 -4.37 1.15
CA SER A 21 9.06 -5.42 0.35
C SER A 21 9.48 -6.62 1.21
N GLN A 22 10.07 -6.39 2.38
CA GLN A 22 10.49 -7.45 3.29
C GLN A 22 9.30 -8.26 3.83
N ILE A 23 8.24 -7.58 4.27
CA ILE A 23 7.01 -8.23 4.76
C ILE A 23 6.35 -9.01 3.62
N ALA A 24 6.18 -8.39 2.47
CA ALA A 24 5.53 -9.00 1.30
C ALA A 24 6.29 -10.26 0.83
N ARG A 25 7.61 -10.20 0.71
CA ARG A 25 8.44 -11.37 0.36
C ARG A 25 8.32 -12.50 1.37
N THR A 26 8.25 -12.18 2.66
CA THR A 26 8.07 -13.19 3.72
C THR A 26 6.74 -13.91 3.56
N ILE A 27 5.67 -13.18 3.30
CA ILE A 27 4.34 -13.75 3.08
C ILE A 27 4.32 -14.58 1.78
N SER A 28 4.84 -14.03 0.67
CA SER A 28 4.87 -14.71 -0.62
C SER A 28 5.67 -15.99 -0.57
N GLN A 29 6.82 -16.00 0.09
CA GLN A 29 7.62 -17.20 0.29
C GLN A 29 6.87 -18.29 1.07
N ALA A 30 6.14 -17.91 2.12
CA ALA A 30 5.35 -18.84 2.92
C ALA A 30 4.14 -19.40 2.16
N LEU A 31 3.58 -18.64 1.22
CA LEU A 31 2.45 -19.05 0.37
C LEU A 31 2.88 -19.74 -0.93
N GLY A 32 4.19 -19.84 -1.22
CA GLY A 32 4.71 -20.43 -2.47
C GLY A 32 4.47 -19.56 -3.71
N LEU A 33 4.33 -18.25 -3.54
CA LEU A 33 4.15 -17.27 -4.61
C LEU A 33 5.48 -16.79 -5.19
N ASP A 34 5.43 -16.05 -6.30
CA ASP A 34 6.62 -15.47 -6.94
C ASP A 34 7.16 -14.28 -6.11
N CYS A 35 8.31 -14.52 -5.47
CA CYS A 35 8.94 -13.50 -4.62
C CYS A 35 9.54 -12.34 -5.42
N ASP A 36 9.96 -12.56 -6.66
CA ASP A 36 10.57 -11.51 -7.48
C ASP A 36 9.50 -10.57 -8.05
N LEU A 37 8.36 -11.12 -8.47
CA LEU A 37 7.18 -10.31 -8.82
C LEU A 37 6.68 -9.52 -7.61
N THR A 38 6.58 -10.16 -6.46
CA THR A 38 6.18 -9.51 -5.20
C THR A 38 7.11 -8.34 -4.86
N GLU A 39 8.42 -8.53 -4.94
CA GLU A 39 9.40 -7.48 -4.68
C GLU A 39 9.31 -6.35 -5.69
N ALA A 40 9.18 -6.66 -6.98
CA ALA A 40 9.04 -5.65 -8.03
C ALA A 40 7.80 -4.76 -7.81
N ILE A 41 6.66 -5.34 -7.44
CA ILE A 41 5.45 -4.60 -7.10
C ILE A 41 5.69 -3.75 -5.86
N ALA A 42 6.25 -4.31 -4.79
CA ALA A 42 6.50 -3.63 -3.53
C ALA A 42 7.48 -2.45 -3.68
N LEU A 43 8.53 -2.60 -4.48
CA LEU A 43 9.47 -1.51 -4.73
C LEU A 43 8.87 -0.38 -5.57
N GLY A 44 7.92 -0.70 -6.45
CA GLY A 44 7.30 0.26 -7.35
C GLY A 44 6.02 0.91 -6.84
N HIS A 45 5.38 0.36 -5.80
CA HIS A 45 4.01 0.72 -5.43
C HIS A 45 3.82 2.23 -5.18
N ASP A 46 4.77 2.88 -4.53
CA ASP A 46 4.68 4.25 -4.02
C ASP A 46 5.56 5.27 -4.77
N ILE A 47 6.18 4.91 -5.92
CA ILE A 47 7.10 5.81 -6.64
C ILE A 47 6.41 7.08 -7.18
N GLY A 48 5.10 7.04 -7.38
CA GLY A 48 4.28 8.17 -7.83
C GLY A 48 3.68 9.01 -6.71
N HIS A 49 3.97 8.71 -5.46
CA HIS A 49 3.35 9.40 -4.34
C HIS A 49 3.85 10.84 -4.18
N THR A 50 2.93 11.74 -3.78
CA THR A 50 3.20 13.16 -3.63
C THR A 50 4.04 13.49 -2.38
N PRO A 51 4.75 14.64 -2.35
CA PRO A 51 5.17 15.25 -1.10
C PRO A 51 3.96 15.45 -0.17
N PHE A 52 4.18 15.28 1.13
CA PHE A 52 3.15 15.38 2.19
C PHE A 52 2.06 14.28 2.17
N GLY A 53 2.32 13.16 1.53
CA GLY A 53 1.45 11.99 1.57
C GLY A 53 0.05 12.25 1.03
N HIS A 54 -0.97 11.69 1.68
CA HIS A 54 -2.36 11.82 1.26
C HIS A 54 -2.89 13.26 1.28
N ALA A 55 -2.38 14.12 2.15
CA ALA A 55 -2.74 15.55 2.14
C ALA A 55 -2.28 16.23 0.84
N GLY A 56 -1.07 15.94 0.39
CA GLY A 56 -0.56 16.42 -0.91
C GLY A 56 -1.34 15.82 -2.08
N GLU A 57 -1.69 14.54 -2.00
CA GLU A 57 -2.53 13.88 -3.01
C GLU A 57 -3.89 14.55 -3.14
N GLN A 58 -4.57 14.80 -2.02
CA GLN A 58 -5.86 15.47 -2.02
C GLN A 58 -5.81 16.86 -2.66
N ILE A 59 -4.81 17.66 -2.30
CA ILE A 59 -4.63 19.01 -2.86
C ILE A 59 -4.38 18.94 -4.37
N LEU A 60 -3.50 18.06 -4.82
CA LEU A 60 -3.24 17.88 -6.25
C LEU A 60 -4.48 17.37 -6.98
N HIS A 61 -5.23 16.44 -6.37
CA HIS A 61 -6.48 15.97 -6.93
C HIS A 61 -7.47 17.12 -7.15
N GLU A 62 -7.69 17.96 -6.12
CA GLU A 62 -8.56 19.14 -6.20
C GLU A 62 -8.11 20.14 -7.27
N ILE A 63 -6.81 20.37 -7.42
CA ILE A 63 -6.26 21.26 -8.45
C ILE A 63 -6.46 20.70 -9.86
N MET A 64 -6.30 19.39 -10.03
CA MET A 64 -6.30 18.74 -11.35
C MET A 64 -7.68 18.31 -11.83
N VAL A 65 -8.70 18.33 -10.99
CA VAL A 65 -10.09 18.08 -11.42
C VAL A 65 -10.56 19.17 -12.36
N PRO A 66 -11.16 18.83 -13.53
CA PRO A 66 -11.67 19.81 -14.47
C PRO A 66 -12.72 20.74 -13.84
N GLY A 67 -12.53 22.03 -13.99
CA GLY A 67 -13.42 23.05 -13.41
C GLY A 67 -13.12 23.41 -11.96
N SER A 68 -12.06 22.88 -11.38
CA SER A 68 -11.58 23.28 -10.07
C SER A 68 -11.27 24.78 -10.04
N LYS A 69 -11.84 25.48 -9.06
CA LYS A 69 -11.55 26.89 -8.76
C LYS A 69 -10.67 26.98 -7.52
N VAL A 70 -9.54 26.31 -7.50
CA VAL A 70 -8.59 26.44 -6.39
C VAL A 70 -7.91 27.80 -6.53
N SER A 71 -8.29 28.75 -5.69
CA SER A 71 -7.58 30.01 -5.51
C SER A 71 -6.39 29.77 -4.60
N ILE A 72 -5.18 29.80 -5.13
CA ILE A 72 -3.97 29.85 -4.33
C ILE A 72 -3.86 31.27 -3.77
N LYS A 73 -4.44 31.50 -2.58
CA LYS A 73 -4.19 32.72 -1.82
C LYS A 73 -2.71 32.70 -1.46
N ASP A 74 -2.01 33.79 -1.72
CA ASP A 74 -0.60 34.00 -1.39
C ASP A 74 0.45 33.35 -2.34
N SER A 75 0.10 33.08 -3.59
CA SER A 75 1.12 32.87 -4.61
C SER A 75 1.93 34.17 -4.82
N PRO A 76 3.29 34.09 -4.86
CA PRO A 76 4.12 35.26 -5.19
C PRO A 76 3.95 35.75 -6.64
N MET A 77 3.07 35.18 -7.45
CA MET A 77 2.63 35.72 -8.70
C MET A 77 1.61 36.81 -8.43
N ALA A 78 2.09 38.04 -8.39
CA ALA A 78 1.40 39.28 -7.95
C ALA A 78 0.27 39.73 -8.88
N ASP A 79 -0.17 38.95 -9.85
CA ASP A 79 -1.17 39.36 -10.84
C ASP A 79 -2.55 38.71 -10.66
N GLY A 80 -2.73 37.89 -9.60
CA GLY A 80 -4.02 37.22 -9.36
C GLY A 80 -4.42 36.24 -10.47
N SER A 81 -3.49 35.87 -11.34
CA SER A 81 -3.76 34.88 -12.38
C SER A 81 -4.01 33.55 -11.72
N LEU A 82 -5.19 33.03 -11.94
CA LEU A 82 -5.56 31.65 -11.64
C LEU A 82 -4.59 30.78 -12.43
N LEU A 83 -3.75 29.99 -11.74
CA LEU A 83 -3.00 28.93 -12.40
C LEU A 83 -4.00 27.86 -12.82
N ILE A 84 -4.72 28.14 -13.90
CA ILE A 84 -5.53 27.13 -14.57
C ILE A 84 -4.50 26.21 -15.24
N LEU A 85 -4.07 25.20 -14.51
CA LEU A 85 -3.47 24.02 -15.10
C LEU A 85 -4.58 23.31 -15.88
N SER A 86 -5.08 23.97 -16.92
CA SER A 86 -5.84 23.33 -17.98
C SER A 86 -4.80 22.61 -18.82
N PRO A 87 -4.64 21.30 -18.68
CA PRO A 87 -3.75 20.59 -19.57
C PRO A 87 -4.38 20.62 -20.93
N LYS A 88 -3.90 21.49 -21.79
CA LYS A 88 -4.17 21.38 -23.24
C LYS A 88 -3.72 20.04 -23.81
N ASN A 89 -3.01 19.24 -23.04
CA ASN A 89 -2.47 17.95 -23.41
C ASN A 89 -2.68 16.91 -22.32
N LYS A 90 -3.74 16.08 -22.46
CA LYS A 90 -3.73 14.64 -22.20
C LYS A 90 -3.60 14.13 -20.75
N LEU A 91 -3.82 14.90 -19.71
CA LEU A 91 -4.02 14.30 -18.38
C LEU A 91 -5.46 13.77 -18.26
N PRO A 92 -5.66 12.64 -17.61
CA PRO A 92 -7.01 12.12 -17.42
C PRO A 92 -7.85 13.15 -16.64
N PRO A 93 -9.13 13.34 -16.97
CA PRO A 93 -9.99 14.35 -16.37
C PRO A 93 -10.40 14.07 -14.91
N LEU A 94 -9.74 13.14 -14.23
CA LEU A 94 -10.16 12.58 -12.94
C LEU A 94 -9.32 13.04 -11.75
N GLY A 95 -8.49 14.06 -11.92
CA GLY A 95 -7.62 14.53 -10.84
C GLY A 95 -6.37 13.67 -10.64
N PHE A 96 -5.73 13.79 -9.48
CA PHE A 96 -4.49 13.10 -9.17
C PHE A 96 -4.75 11.86 -8.29
N LYS A 97 -4.07 10.76 -8.64
CA LYS A 97 -3.95 9.54 -7.83
C LYS A 97 -2.52 9.01 -7.89
N HIS A 98 -1.92 8.74 -6.72
CA HIS A 98 -0.53 8.29 -6.65
C HIS A 98 -0.29 6.95 -7.36
N ASN A 99 -1.24 6.02 -7.29
CA ASN A 99 -1.17 4.75 -8.02
C ASN A 99 -1.01 4.94 -9.53
N VAL A 100 -1.83 5.83 -10.12
CA VAL A 100 -1.74 6.16 -11.55
C VAL A 100 -0.45 6.89 -11.87
N GLN A 101 -0.02 7.77 -10.96
CA GLN A 101 1.25 8.47 -11.10
C GLN A 101 2.44 7.49 -11.01
N SER A 102 2.38 6.46 -10.16
CA SER A 102 3.40 5.41 -10.11
C SER A 102 3.58 4.73 -11.46
N ILE A 103 2.48 4.41 -12.12
CA ILE A 103 2.53 3.85 -13.46
C ILE A 103 3.09 4.86 -14.48
N HIS A 104 2.67 6.13 -14.40
CA HIS A 104 3.19 7.18 -15.28
C HIS A 104 4.70 7.35 -15.12
N VAL A 105 5.20 7.36 -13.90
CA VAL A 105 6.65 7.40 -13.62
C VAL A 105 7.35 6.19 -14.25
N ALA A 106 6.82 4.99 -14.02
CA ALA A 106 7.45 3.76 -14.50
C ALA A 106 7.53 3.62 -16.03
N ILE A 107 6.51 4.10 -16.76
CA ILE A 107 6.43 3.89 -18.21
C ILE A 107 6.75 5.11 -19.07
N SER A 108 6.72 6.33 -18.50
CA SER A 108 6.83 7.56 -19.30
C SER A 108 7.87 8.55 -18.81
N VAL A 109 8.16 8.59 -17.50
CA VAL A 109 9.08 9.58 -16.92
C VAL A 109 10.49 9.00 -16.81
N GLU A 110 10.60 7.73 -16.44
CA GLU A 110 11.88 7.05 -16.31
C GLU A 110 12.47 6.76 -17.71
N GLY A 111 13.51 7.48 -18.07
CA GLY A 111 14.10 7.43 -19.41
C GLY A 111 15.40 6.65 -19.52
N ASN A 112 15.89 6.03 -18.43
CA ASN A 112 17.21 5.37 -18.44
C ASN A 112 17.27 4.12 -19.33
N TYR A 113 16.12 3.55 -19.67
CA TYR A 113 15.99 2.34 -20.48
C TYR A 113 15.39 2.61 -21.87
N GLY A 114 15.44 3.85 -22.36
CA GLY A 114 14.92 4.28 -23.66
C GLY A 114 13.43 4.63 -23.62
N ASP A 115 12.74 4.48 -24.76
CA ASP A 115 11.36 4.96 -24.95
C ASP A 115 10.30 4.12 -24.21
N PHE A 116 10.69 3.04 -23.56
CA PHE A 116 9.78 2.10 -22.89
C PHE A 116 9.71 2.27 -21.37
N GLY A 117 10.30 3.34 -20.82
CA GLY A 117 10.41 3.53 -19.38
C GLY A 117 11.19 2.39 -18.71
N LEU A 118 10.72 1.89 -17.59
CA LEU A 118 11.33 0.74 -16.87
C LEU A 118 11.06 -0.61 -17.55
N ASN A 119 10.24 -0.65 -18.59
CA ASN A 119 9.85 -1.89 -19.29
C ASN A 119 9.36 -3.01 -18.38
N LEU A 120 8.50 -2.65 -17.40
CA LEU A 120 7.94 -3.58 -16.43
C LEU A 120 6.87 -4.48 -17.06
N THR A 121 6.68 -5.67 -16.48
CA THR A 121 5.60 -6.57 -16.90
C THR A 121 4.22 -6.00 -16.57
N ASN A 122 3.19 -6.44 -17.29
CA ASN A 122 1.82 -6.05 -16.98
C ASN A 122 1.39 -6.48 -15.57
N TYR A 123 1.88 -7.62 -15.08
CA TYR A 123 1.63 -8.07 -13.71
C TYR A 123 2.21 -7.11 -12.67
N THR A 124 3.42 -6.62 -12.88
CA THR A 124 4.04 -5.63 -12.00
C THR A 124 3.27 -4.31 -12.03
N LEU A 125 2.96 -3.79 -13.21
CA LEU A 125 2.21 -2.54 -13.38
C LEU A 125 0.82 -2.63 -12.77
N TRP A 126 0.14 -3.75 -12.98
CA TRP A 126 -1.18 -3.98 -12.39
C TRP A 126 -1.12 -4.03 -10.86
N GLY A 127 -0.12 -4.73 -10.31
CA GLY A 127 0.10 -4.77 -8.87
C GLY A 127 0.39 -3.39 -8.27
N MET A 128 1.25 -2.59 -8.91
CA MET A 128 1.52 -1.21 -8.50
C MET A 128 0.27 -0.34 -8.55
N LEU A 129 -0.62 -0.55 -9.52
CA LEU A 129 -1.87 0.20 -9.65
C LEU A 129 -2.84 -0.13 -8.51
N HIS A 130 -2.89 -1.38 -8.10
CA HIS A 130 -3.95 -1.93 -7.24
C HIS A 130 -3.53 -2.17 -5.77
N HIS A 131 -2.33 -1.75 -5.35
CA HIS A 131 -1.82 -2.02 -4.00
C HIS A 131 -2.63 -1.36 -2.88
N SER A 132 -3.27 -0.22 -3.10
CA SER A 132 -3.80 0.62 -2.01
C SER A 132 -5.31 0.74 -1.95
N SER A 133 -6.07 -0.17 -2.51
CA SER A 133 -7.52 0.01 -2.57
C SER A 133 -8.32 -1.25 -2.28
N ILE A 134 -7.81 -2.14 -1.44
CA ILE A 134 -8.60 -3.28 -0.97
C ILE A 134 -9.59 -2.75 0.06
N SER A 135 -10.76 -2.34 -0.40
CA SER A 135 -11.88 -2.06 0.50
C SER A 135 -12.75 -3.30 0.66
N TYR A 136 -13.11 -3.58 1.90
CA TYR A 136 -14.08 -4.62 2.22
C TYR A 136 -15.47 -4.01 2.31
N LYS A 137 -16.38 -4.42 1.45
CA LYS A 137 -17.78 -4.04 1.55
C LYS A 137 -18.61 -5.28 1.91
N ASN A 138 -19.29 -5.25 3.05
CA ASN A 138 -20.09 -6.39 3.56
C ASN A 138 -19.30 -7.70 3.73
N GLY A 139 -18.04 -7.62 4.19
CA GLY A 139 -17.18 -8.79 4.41
C GLY A 139 -16.65 -9.44 3.14
N ARG A 140 -16.85 -8.84 1.98
CA ARG A 140 -16.29 -9.27 0.69
C ARG A 140 -15.29 -8.24 0.19
N VAL A 141 -14.19 -8.71 -0.38
CA VAL A 141 -13.24 -7.85 -1.08
C VAL A 141 -13.98 -7.12 -2.20
N ASN A 142 -13.93 -5.80 -2.16
CA ASN A 142 -14.44 -5.01 -3.25
C ASN A 142 -13.34 -4.94 -4.33
N THR A 143 -13.46 -5.76 -5.36
CA THR A 143 -12.52 -5.82 -6.48
C THR A 143 -12.61 -4.60 -7.42
N THR A 144 -13.59 -3.73 -7.24
CA THR A 144 -13.67 -2.43 -7.93
C THR A 144 -12.77 -1.41 -7.22
N ILE A 145 -11.52 -1.64 -7.32
CA ILE A 145 -10.46 -0.89 -6.64
C ILE A 145 -10.25 0.50 -7.23
N LEU A 146 -10.54 0.64 -8.50
CA LEU A 146 -10.75 1.93 -9.14
C LEU A 146 -12.19 1.95 -9.62
N GLU A 147 -12.88 3.08 -9.46
CA GLU A 147 -14.14 3.25 -10.14
C GLU A 147 -13.94 2.85 -11.61
N PRO A 148 -14.89 2.08 -12.21
CA PRO A 148 -14.74 1.54 -13.56
C PRO A 148 -14.30 2.58 -14.59
N ASP A 149 -14.72 3.83 -14.42
CA ASP A 149 -14.35 4.93 -15.29
C ASP A 149 -12.87 5.31 -15.15
N TYR A 150 -12.30 5.20 -13.95
CA TYR A 150 -10.89 5.50 -13.70
C TYR A 150 -9.98 4.45 -14.35
N TYR A 151 -10.33 3.19 -14.23
CA TYR A 151 -9.60 2.08 -14.86
C TYR A 151 -9.69 2.12 -16.39
N ASN A 152 -10.86 2.39 -16.95
CA ASN A 152 -11.06 2.51 -18.39
C ASN A 152 -10.30 3.69 -18.99
N GLN A 153 -10.25 4.81 -18.30
CA GLN A 153 -9.46 5.97 -18.72
C GLN A 153 -7.96 5.70 -18.60
N TYR A 154 -7.52 5.00 -17.56
CA TYR A 154 -6.15 4.54 -17.40
C TYR A 154 -5.72 3.65 -18.57
N LYS A 155 -6.49 2.64 -18.93
CA LYS A 155 -6.23 1.79 -20.10
C LYS A 155 -6.11 2.60 -21.39
N LYS A 156 -7.03 3.52 -21.62
CA LYS A 156 -7.06 4.38 -22.80
C LYS A 156 -5.86 5.33 -22.84
N PHE A 157 -5.45 5.87 -21.70
CA PHE A 157 -4.37 6.84 -21.61
C PHE A 157 -2.99 6.22 -21.84
N TYR A 158 -2.73 5.05 -21.25
CA TYR A 158 -1.42 4.40 -21.30
C TYR A 158 -1.29 3.33 -22.38
N SER A 159 -2.33 3.13 -23.21
CA SER A 159 -2.31 2.11 -24.28
C SER A 159 -1.93 0.72 -23.78
N ILE A 160 -2.23 0.39 -22.51
CA ILE A 160 -2.11 -0.97 -21.99
C ILE A 160 -3.25 -1.79 -22.62
N GLN A 161 -3.03 -2.17 -23.89
CA GLN A 161 -4.08 -2.74 -24.73
C GLN A 161 -4.39 -4.19 -24.42
N THR A 162 -3.59 -4.88 -23.61
CA THR A 162 -3.65 -6.34 -23.49
C THR A 162 -4.04 -6.86 -22.13
N ALA A 163 -3.89 -6.07 -21.04
CA ALA A 163 -4.29 -6.54 -19.73
C ALA A 163 -5.78 -6.25 -19.53
N THR A 164 -6.61 -7.25 -19.74
CA THR A 164 -7.93 -7.25 -19.10
C THR A 164 -7.71 -7.34 -17.59
N GLU A 165 -8.67 -6.91 -16.79
CA GLU A 165 -8.64 -7.01 -15.34
C GLU A 165 -8.30 -8.43 -14.84
N ARG A 166 -8.56 -9.44 -15.67
CA ARG A 166 -8.26 -10.86 -15.42
C ARG A 166 -6.85 -11.26 -15.80
N ASP A 167 -6.26 -10.66 -16.83
CA ASP A 167 -5.03 -11.13 -17.45
C ASP A 167 -3.75 -10.73 -16.68
N ALA A 168 -3.85 -9.76 -15.79
CA ALA A 168 -2.71 -9.27 -15.00
C ALA A 168 -2.94 -9.38 -13.48
N TRP A 169 -4.04 -10.01 -13.08
CA TRP A 169 -4.35 -10.26 -11.68
C TRP A 169 -3.39 -11.29 -11.07
N SER A 170 -2.89 -11.01 -9.89
CA SER A 170 -2.01 -11.93 -9.17
C SER A 170 -2.22 -11.89 -7.67
N PHE A 171 -1.93 -12.99 -6.98
CA PHE A 171 -1.92 -13.04 -5.53
C PHE A 171 -0.82 -12.19 -4.92
N GLU A 172 0.30 -12.02 -5.62
CA GLU A 172 1.43 -11.18 -5.22
C GLU A 172 0.99 -9.73 -5.03
N ALA A 173 0.12 -9.20 -5.90
CA ALA A 173 -0.44 -7.87 -5.76
C ALA A 173 -1.24 -7.71 -4.45
N PHE A 174 -2.05 -8.71 -4.09
CA PHE A 174 -2.79 -8.70 -2.82
C PHE A 174 -1.86 -8.81 -1.61
N VAL A 175 -0.81 -9.62 -1.71
CA VAL A 175 0.21 -9.74 -0.65
C VAL A 175 0.88 -8.39 -0.41
N VAL A 176 1.26 -7.67 -1.47
CA VAL A 176 1.87 -6.33 -1.34
C VAL A 176 0.90 -5.35 -0.69
N ALA A 177 -0.37 -5.34 -1.09
CA ALA A 177 -1.38 -4.49 -0.49
C ALA A 177 -1.55 -4.73 1.02
N GLN A 178 -1.57 -5.99 1.44
CA GLN A 178 -1.66 -6.32 2.87
C GLN A 178 -0.36 -6.01 3.63
N ALA A 179 0.78 -6.18 2.99
CA ALA A 179 2.08 -5.84 3.57
C ALA A 179 2.22 -4.33 3.80
N ASP A 180 1.73 -3.51 2.87
CA ASP A 180 1.70 -2.05 2.99
C ASP A 180 0.83 -1.62 4.18
N GLU A 181 -0.37 -2.17 4.32
CA GLU A 181 -1.23 -1.90 5.49
C GLU A 181 -0.59 -2.31 6.81
N ILE A 182 0.04 -3.50 6.87
CA ILE A 182 0.74 -3.96 8.09
C ILE A 182 1.89 -3.02 8.43
N ALA A 183 2.67 -2.59 7.43
CA ALA A 183 3.76 -1.65 7.61
C ALA A 183 3.25 -0.28 8.09
N GLN A 184 2.15 0.22 7.56
CA GLN A 184 1.55 1.49 7.98
C GLN A 184 1.03 1.41 9.43
N TRP A 185 0.27 0.38 9.79
CA TRP A 185 -0.32 0.27 11.11
C TRP A 185 0.70 0.22 12.23
N HIS A 186 1.79 -0.54 12.07
CA HIS A 186 2.81 -0.57 13.10
C HIS A 186 3.63 0.73 13.15
N HIS A 187 3.78 1.46 12.04
CA HIS A 187 4.37 2.79 12.02
C HIS A 187 3.53 3.79 12.82
N ASP A 188 2.22 3.80 12.59
CA ASP A 188 1.30 4.66 13.33
C ASP A 188 1.35 4.37 14.84
N LEU A 189 1.47 3.09 15.20
CA LEU A 189 1.63 2.67 16.59
C LEU A 189 2.95 3.15 17.20
N GLU A 190 4.07 3.03 16.46
CA GLU A 190 5.35 3.55 16.92
C GLU A 190 5.33 5.07 17.09
N ASP A 191 4.75 5.79 16.14
CA ASP A 191 4.65 7.24 16.19
C ASP A 191 3.77 7.70 17.35
N ALA A 192 2.68 6.99 17.63
CA ALA A 192 1.82 7.24 18.80
C ALA A 192 2.57 7.05 20.13
N LEU A 193 3.41 6.00 20.22
CA LEU A 193 4.24 5.74 21.40
C LEU A 193 5.38 6.77 21.56
N ARG A 194 6.09 7.11 20.47
CA ARG A 194 7.16 8.11 20.46
C ARG A 194 6.65 9.51 20.77
N GLY A 195 5.48 9.85 20.24
CA GLY A 195 4.81 11.14 20.45
C GLY A 195 4.08 11.25 21.78
N ASN A 196 4.10 10.21 22.63
CA ASN A 196 3.31 10.14 23.87
C ASN A 196 1.80 10.38 23.65
N ALA A 197 1.29 10.07 22.47
CA ALA A 197 -0.13 10.14 22.16
C ALA A 197 -0.90 8.98 22.82
N MET A 198 -0.21 7.87 23.09
CA MET A 198 -0.74 6.72 23.81
C MET A 198 0.25 6.26 24.89
N SER A 199 -0.27 5.80 26.03
CA SER A 199 0.58 5.18 27.04
C SER A 199 0.99 3.76 26.63
N GLY A 200 2.18 3.32 27.02
CA GLY A 200 2.62 1.95 26.75
C GLY A 200 1.70 0.89 27.37
N SER A 201 1.16 1.17 28.55
CA SER A 201 0.21 0.30 29.25
C SER A 201 -1.10 0.13 28.45
N ASP A 202 -1.64 1.23 27.90
CA ASP A 202 -2.87 1.19 27.11
C ASP A 202 -2.68 0.42 25.81
N VAL A 203 -1.52 0.66 25.13
CA VAL A 203 -1.16 -0.08 23.93
C VAL A 203 -1.04 -1.58 24.21
N CYS A 204 -0.31 -1.98 25.26
CA CYS A 204 -0.18 -3.40 25.61
C CYS A 204 -1.53 -4.02 25.95
N SER A 205 -2.40 -3.30 26.66
CA SER A 205 -3.76 -3.77 26.99
C SER A 205 -4.61 -3.95 25.73
N ALA A 206 -4.62 -2.94 24.86
CA ALA A 206 -5.38 -2.99 23.61
C ALA A 206 -4.90 -4.12 22.69
N LEU A 207 -3.59 -4.36 22.59
CA LEU A 207 -3.05 -5.48 21.82
C LEU A 207 -3.47 -6.83 22.42
N GLN A 208 -3.41 -6.98 23.74
CA GLN A 208 -3.86 -8.19 24.42
C GLN A 208 -5.35 -8.47 24.22
N ASP A 209 -6.19 -7.45 24.28
CA ASP A 209 -7.63 -7.58 24.13
C ASP A 209 -8.04 -7.88 22.67
N ASN A 210 -7.45 -7.18 21.72
CA ASN A 210 -7.82 -7.29 20.30
C ASN A 210 -7.15 -8.48 19.59
N LEU A 211 -5.93 -8.86 20.00
CA LEU A 211 -5.18 -9.95 19.37
C LEU A 211 -5.19 -11.25 20.21
N LYS A 212 -5.99 -11.31 21.26
CA LYS A 212 -6.03 -12.43 22.22
C LYS A 212 -6.09 -13.82 21.59
N SER A 213 -6.82 -13.96 20.49
CA SER A 213 -7.02 -15.24 19.83
C SER A 213 -5.90 -15.63 18.85
N ILE A 214 -4.97 -14.72 18.56
CA ILE A 214 -3.96 -14.89 17.51
C ILE A 214 -2.53 -14.59 17.97
N ILE A 215 -2.36 -13.96 19.13
CA ILE A 215 -1.04 -13.68 19.72
C ILE A 215 -0.48 -14.94 20.36
N SER A 216 0.84 -15.14 20.27
CA SER A 216 1.49 -16.28 20.93
C SER A 216 1.53 -16.13 22.45
N ASP A 217 1.50 -17.24 23.21
CA ASP A 217 1.63 -17.23 24.66
C ASP A 217 2.89 -16.49 25.13
N LYS A 218 3.98 -16.66 24.41
CA LYS A 218 5.25 -15.97 24.66
C LYS A 218 5.13 -14.45 24.53
N ASP A 219 4.50 -13.99 23.45
CA ASP A 219 4.32 -12.55 23.22
C ASP A 219 3.31 -11.97 24.21
N HIS A 220 2.31 -12.76 24.63
CA HIS A 220 1.37 -12.38 25.68
C HIS A 220 2.09 -12.12 27.01
N LEU A 221 3.05 -12.98 27.39
CA LEU A 221 3.88 -12.78 28.57
C LEU A 221 4.76 -11.54 28.46
N ILE A 222 5.38 -11.32 27.28
CA ILE A 222 6.19 -10.11 27.05
C ILE A 222 5.34 -8.85 27.16
N LEU A 223 4.13 -8.81 26.61
CA LEU A 223 3.24 -7.65 26.75
C LEU A 223 2.84 -7.39 28.21
N ASN A 224 2.64 -8.44 29.01
CA ASN A 224 2.40 -8.30 30.46
C ASN A 224 3.58 -7.67 31.18
N GLU A 225 4.81 -8.04 30.83
CA GLU A 225 6.02 -7.43 31.40
C GLU A 225 6.14 -5.96 30.98
N LEU A 226 5.89 -5.67 29.69
CA LEU A 226 5.98 -4.31 29.14
C LEU A 226 4.92 -3.38 29.73
N LYS A 227 3.72 -3.88 29.99
CA LYS A 227 2.62 -3.12 30.59
C LYS A 227 2.98 -2.46 31.92
N ASN A 228 3.86 -3.10 32.68
CA ASN A 228 4.31 -2.62 33.98
C ASN A 228 5.56 -1.73 33.93
N LYS A 229 6.11 -1.44 32.74
CA LYS A 229 7.26 -0.55 32.57
C LYS A 229 6.80 0.91 32.48
N ASN A 230 7.46 1.74 33.27
CA ASN A 230 7.22 3.19 33.28
C ASN A 230 7.98 3.96 32.18
N ILE A 231 8.93 3.31 31.50
CA ILE A 231 9.80 3.97 30.50
C ILE A 231 9.53 3.34 29.14
N ILE A 232 9.10 4.16 28.20
CA ILE A 232 8.96 3.81 26.78
C ILE A 232 10.22 4.27 26.08
N ASP A 233 11.18 3.36 25.96
CA ASP A 233 12.42 3.58 25.20
C ASP A 233 12.32 2.95 23.80
N SER A 234 13.35 3.17 22.97
CA SER A 234 13.39 2.61 21.62
C SER A 234 13.33 1.06 21.61
N LYS A 235 13.84 0.41 22.66
CA LYS A 235 13.79 -1.05 22.79
C LYS A 235 12.36 -1.52 23.10
N TYR A 236 11.66 -0.79 23.96
CA TYR A 236 10.23 -1.05 24.23
C TYR A 236 9.42 -1.00 22.94
N ILE A 237 9.55 0.09 22.19
CA ILE A 237 8.85 0.33 20.94
C ILE A 237 9.16 -0.78 19.92
N ALA A 238 10.44 -1.11 19.73
CA ALA A 238 10.85 -2.17 18.80
C ALA A 238 10.28 -3.55 19.16
N VAL A 239 10.15 -3.88 20.44
CA VAL A 239 9.55 -5.15 20.87
C VAL A 239 8.05 -5.18 20.59
N VAL A 240 7.34 -4.10 20.88
CA VAL A 240 5.90 -3.98 20.59
C VAL A 240 5.64 -4.09 19.08
N SER A 241 6.40 -3.33 18.26
CA SER A 241 6.30 -3.38 16.80
C SER A 241 6.55 -4.78 16.24
N ARG A 242 7.59 -5.46 16.72
CA ARG A 242 7.89 -6.84 16.34
C ARG A 242 6.72 -7.78 16.65
N ILE A 243 6.11 -7.65 17.82
CA ILE A 243 4.95 -8.50 18.21
C ILE A 243 3.79 -8.26 17.26
N VAL A 244 3.46 -7.00 16.95
CA VAL A 244 2.38 -6.64 16.03
C VAL A 244 2.62 -7.21 14.65
N VAL A 245 3.78 -6.90 14.06
CA VAL A 245 4.12 -7.37 12.70
C VAL A 245 4.10 -8.89 12.62
N ASN A 246 4.78 -9.58 13.55
CA ASN A 246 4.80 -11.06 13.55
C ASN A 246 3.41 -11.66 13.68
N THR A 247 2.58 -11.13 14.58
CA THR A 247 1.22 -11.65 14.79
C THR A 247 0.37 -11.48 13.54
N LEU A 248 0.39 -10.29 12.92
CA LEU A 248 -0.41 -10.00 11.73
C LEU A 248 0.07 -10.79 10.51
N VAL A 249 1.39 -10.87 10.28
CA VAL A 249 1.97 -11.65 9.16
C VAL A 249 1.64 -13.13 9.31
N ASN A 250 1.86 -13.73 10.49
CA ASN A 250 1.56 -15.14 10.70
C ASN A 250 0.06 -15.43 10.51
N ARG A 251 -0.80 -14.56 11.04
CA ARG A 251 -2.25 -14.72 10.89
C ARG A 251 -2.70 -14.60 9.45
N LEU A 252 -2.12 -13.66 8.71
CA LEU A 252 -2.40 -13.52 7.28
C LEU A 252 -1.99 -14.77 6.49
N ILE A 253 -0.80 -15.32 6.76
CA ILE A 253 -0.32 -16.55 6.12
C ILE A 253 -1.26 -17.72 6.45
N GLU A 254 -1.59 -17.95 7.72
CA GLU A 254 -2.48 -19.04 8.14
C GLU A 254 -3.87 -18.95 7.47
N CYS A 255 -4.48 -17.77 7.51
CA CYS A 255 -5.78 -17.55 6.89
C CYS A 255 -5.74 -17.73 5.37
N SER A 256 -4.66 -17.27 4.72
CA SER A 256 -4.48 -17.39 3.27
C SER A 256 -4.31 -18.85 2.88
N LEU A 257 -3.47 -19.62 3.56
CA LEU A 257 -3.29 -21.05 3.31
C LEU A 257 -4.62 -21.81 3.47
N HIS A 258 -5.35 -21.56 4.57
CA HIS A 258 -6.64 -22.19 4.79
C HIS A 258 -7.66 -21.86 3.68
N ASN A 259 -7.72 -20.61 3.25
CA ASN A 259 -8.60 -20.18 2.17
C ASN A 259 -8.19 -20.79 0.82
N LEU A 260 -6.91 -20.84 0.51
CA LEU A 260 -6.40 -21.48 -0.72
C LEU A 260 -6.70 -22.98 -0.75
N GLU A 261 -6.51 -23.69 0.37
CA GLU A 261 -6.88 -25.09 0.47
C GLU A 261 -8.38 -25.32 0.26
N ARG A 262 -9.23 -24.46 0.82
CA ARG A 262 -10.68 -24.51 0.63
C ARG A 262 -11.05 -24.29 -0.84
N LEU A 263 -10.51 -23.25 -1.45
CA LEU A 263 -10.73 -22.96 -2.87
C LEU A 263 -10.27 -24.08 -3.77
N TRP A 264 -9.10 -24.68 -3.47
CA TRP A 264 -8.60 -25.83 -4.21
C TRP A 264 -9.55 -27.03 -4.14
N LYS A 265 -10.05 -27.37 -2.96
CA LYS A 265 -11.04 -28.45 -2.78
C LYS A 265 -12.32 -28.15 -3.57
N GLU A 266 -12.87 -26.95 -3.46
CA GLU A 266 -14.04 -26.54 -4.22
C GLU A 266 -13.84 -26.59 -5.74
N CYS A 267 -12.65 -26.24 -6.24
CA CYS A 267 -12.30 -26.32 -7.65
C CYS A 267 -12.14 -27.78 -8.15
N VAL A 268 -11.56 -28.65 -7.31
CA VAL A 268 -11.38 -30.07 -7.65
C VAL A 268 -12.73 -30.80 -7.67
N ASP A 269 -13.61 -30.51 -6.71
CA ASP A 269 -14.92 -31.15 -6.58
C ASP A 269 -15.92 -30.64 -7.64
N ASN A 270 -15.74 -29.42 -8.15
CA ASN A 270 -16.59 -28.81 -9.19
C ASN A 270 -15.87 -28.77 -10.54
N THR A 271 -15.96 -29.85 -11.30
CA THR A 271 -15.37 -29.94 -12.66
C THR A 271 -15.85 -28.89 -13.63
N SER A 272 -17.03 -28.30 -13.43
CA SER A 272 -17.58 -27.20 -14.24
C SER A 272 -16.92 -25.84 -13.99
N ARG A 273 -16.25 -25.64 -12.83
CA ARG A 273 -15.51 -24.42 -12.49
C ARG A 273 -14.03 -24.45 -12.86
N LYS A 274 -13.50 -25.61 -13.28
CA LYS A 274 -12.10 -25.72 -13.72
C LYS A 274 -11.75 -24.77 -14.88
N ASN A 275 -12.71 -24.43 -15.72
CA ASN A 275 -12.51 -23.58 -16.88
C ASN A 275 -12.63 -22.06 -16.57
N GLU A 276 -12.99 -21.69 -15.33
CA GLU A 276 -13.11 -20.28 -14.93
C GLU A 276 -11.87 -19.75 -14.18
N PHE A 277 -10.95 -20.64 -13.76
CA PHE A 277 -9.79 -20.31 -12.94
C PHE A 277 -8.43 -20.53 -13.63
N PHE A 278 -8.42 -20.98 -14.89
CA PHE A 278 -7.18 -21.09 -15.69
C PHE A 278 -7.30 -20.37 -17.02
#